data_e92242c3c4c86479a7da2583c4b747c8
#
_entry.id   e92242c3c4c86479a7da2583c4b747c8
#
_cell.length_a   1.000
_cell.length_b   1.000
_cell.length_c   1.000
_cell.angle_alpha   90.00
_cell.angle_beta   90.00
_cell.angle_gamma   90.00
#
_symmetry.space_group_name_H-M   'P 1'
#
loop_
_entity.id
_entity.type
_entity.pdbx_description
1 polymer ?
#
loop_
_entity_poly.entity_id
_entity_poly.type
_entity_poly.pdbx_seq_one_letter_code
_entity_poly.pdbx_strand_id
1 'polypeptide(L)'
;LNRVLNKGFTLIELLITICVLSVLLIFAAPSFSNLFESSRMKTAQDELMGFVIMAKSEAVFRNAPAYLHFKDLANVNPDERCIVLSLSDSISDCTTNVIYTLNGRVFDGLTLDQTYPQNVIEIDPVSGWPLLEHSTFDSESNSELLKFFAEGDKKVALKMHITGRVSFCGVGGDWYRSESC
;
A
#
# COMPACT_ATOMS: atom_id res chain seq x y z
N LEU A 1 -4.62 -57.00 -34.22
CA LEU A 1 -4.68 -56.47 -32.84
C LEU A 1 -3.32 -55.94 -32.43
N ASN A 2 -3.10 -54.61 -32.53
CA ASN A 2 -1.88 -53.99 -32.06
C ASN A 2 -1.98 -53.84 -30.51
N ARG A 3 -1.20 -54.61 -29.76
CA ARG A 3 -1.02 -54.36 -28.33
C ARG A 3 -0.14 -53.10 -28.17
N VAL A 4 -0.75 -52.01 -27.72
CA VAL A 4 -0.04 -50.84 -27.22
C VAL A 4 0.62 -51.23 -25.92
N LEU A 5 1.95 -51.40 -25.96
CA LEU A 5 2.76 -51.65 -24.76
C LEU A 5 2.77 -50.36 -23.94
N ASN A 6 2.00 -50.33 -22.88
CA ASN A 6 2.08 -49.24 -21.88
C ASN A 6 3.46 -49.37 -21.19
N LYS A 7 4.37 -48.49 -21.57
CA LYS A 7 5.67 -48.35 -20.87
C LYS A 7 5.36 -47.60 -19.55
N GLY A 8 5.51 -48.30 -18.44
CA GLY A 8 5.44 -47.70 -17.11
C GLY A 8 6.73 -46.92 -16.80
N PHE A 9 6.61 -45.91 -15.95
CA PHE A 9 7.77 -45.16 -15.41
C PHE A 9 8.62 -46.10 -14.53
N THR A 10 9.94 -46.01 -14.65
CA THR A 10 10.87 -46.75 -13.79
C THR A 10 11.06 -46.00 -12.47
N LEU A 11 11.32 -46.72 -11.39
CA LEU A 11 11.58 -46.13 -10.08
C LEU A 11 12.78 -45.18 -10.10
N ILE A 12 13.82 -45.52 -10.88
CA ILE A 12 15.02 -44.70 -11.02
C ILE A 12 14.71 -43.35 -11.77
N GLU A 13 13.83 -43.39 -12.75
CA GLU A 13 13.43 -42.22 -13.51
C GLU A 13 12.63 -41.25 -12.62
N LEU A 14 11.75 -41.77 -11.75
CA LEU A 14 11.06 -40.96 -10.76
C LEU A 14 12.07 -40.35 -9.78
N LEU A 15 13.05 -41.11 -9.30
CA LEU A 15 14.04 -40.60 -8.36
C LEU A 15 14.88 -39.48 -8.99
N ILE A 16 15.32 -39.63 -10.21
CA ILE A 16 16.08 -38.61 -10.93
C ILE A 16 15.20 -37.32 -11.13
N THR A 17 13.96 -37.51 -11.50
CA THR A 17 13.06 -36.35 -11.72
C THR A 17 12.82 -35.53 -10.45
N ILE A 18 12.59 -36.17 -9.30
CA ILE A 18 12.43 -35.44 -8.04
C ILE A 18 13.74 -34.79 -7.56
N CYS A 19 14.90 -35.40 -7.81
CA CYS A 19 16.20 -34.78 -7.52
C CYS A 19 16.41 -33.49 -8.36
N VAL A 20 16.17 -33.57 -9.66
CA VAL A 20 16.28 -32.38 -10.54
C VAL A 20 15.27 -31.30 -10.15
N LEU A 21 14.05 -31.71 -9.86
CA LEU A 21 12.99 -30.75 -9.44
C LEU A 21 13.36 -30.02 -8.14
N SER A 22 13.88 -30.75 -7.16
CA SER A 22 14.29 -30.16 -5.87
C SER A 22 15.42 -29.13 -6.05
N VAL A 23 16.41 -29.43 -6.90
CA VAL A 23 17.47 -28.47 -7.22
C VAL A 23 16.91 -27.19 -7.88
N LEU A 24 16.00 -27.34 -8.84
CA LEU A 24 15.38 -26.18 -9.51
C LEU A 24 14.56 -25.33 -8.54
N LEU A 25 13.83 -25.94 -7.60
CA LEU A 25 13.04 -25.24 -6.60
C LEU A 25 13.89 -24.40 -5.65
N ILE A 26 15.09 -24.84 -5.29
CA ILE A 26 16.02 -24.08 -4.44
C ILE A 26 16.41 -22.74 -5.09
N PHE A 27 16.64 -22.72 -6.39
CA PHE A 27 16.97 -21.48 -7.11
C PHE A 27 15.76 -20.61 -7.41
N ALA A 28 14.57 -21.19 -7.51
CA ALA A 28 13.33 -20.44 -7.78
C ALA A 28 12.80 -19.70 -6.56
N ALA A 29 12.93 -20.27 -5.35
CA ALA A 29 12.32 -19.75 -4.13
C ALA A 29 12.65 -18.28 -3.82
N PRO A 30 13.92 -17.80 -3.85
CA PRO A 30 14.23 -16.41 -3.52
C PRO A 30 13.66 -15.40 -4.53
N SER A 31 13.50 -15.81 -5.80
CA SER A 31 12.90 -14.94 -6.82
C SER A 31 11.42 -14.70 -6.58
N PHE A 32 10.70 -15.68 -6.06
CA PHE A 32 9.27 -15.55 -5.77
C PHE A 32 9.00 -14.61 -4.58
N SER A 33 9.81 -14.62 -3.53
CA SER A 33 9.59 -13.73 -2.39
C SER A 33 9.67 -12.25 -2.78
N ASN A 34 10.64 -11.87 -3.61
CA ASN A 34 10.78 -10.51 -4.12
C ASN A 34 9.59 -10.09 -5.01
N LEU A 35 9.02 -11.02 -5.78
CA LEU A 35 7.85 -10.76 -6.60
C LEU A 35 6.60 -10.52 -5.73
N PHE A 36 6.40 -11.32 -4.69
CA PHE A 36 5.28 -11.15 -3.76
C PHE A 36 5.37 -9.83 -2.99
N GLU A 37 6.56 -9.47 -2.49
CA GLU A 37 6.81 -8.20 -1.82
C GLU A 37 6.50 -7.01 -2.75
N SER A 38 7.03 -7.05 -3.97
CA SER A 38 6.78 -6.01 -4.97
C SER A 38 5.30 -5.90 -5.34
N SER A 39 4.60 -7.03 -5.45
CA SER A 39 3.17 -7.06 -5.73
C SER A 39 2.34 -6.47 -4.59
N ARG A 40 2.64 -6.83 -3.33
CA ARG A 40 1.96 -6.26 -2.14
C ARG A 40 2.16 -4.75 -2.06
N MET A 41 3.40 -4.29 -2.24
CA MET A 41 3.73 -2.87 -2.23
C MET A 41 2.95 -2.12 -3.32
N LYS A 42 2.89 -2.68 -4.53
CA LYS A 42 2.14 -2.09 -5.64
C LYS A 42 0.65 -2.04 -5.36
N THR A 43 0.07 -3.11 -4.84
CA THR A 43 -1.35 -3.14 -4.45
C THR A 43 -1.65 -2.07 -3.40
N ALA A 44 -0.82 -1.95 -2.37
CA ALA A 44 -0.99 -0.93 -1.34
C ALA A 44 -0.92 0.50 -1.91
N GLN A 45 0.00 0.76 -2.85
CA GLN A 45 0.08 2.05 -3.55
C GLN A 45 -1.19 2.35 -4.35
N ASP A 46 -1.64 1.40 -5.15
CA ASP A 46 -2.80 1.59 -6.04
C ASP A 46 -4.10 1.79 -5.26
N GLU A 47 -4.31 1.02 -4.19
CA GLU A 47 -5.47 1.15 -3.30
C GLU A 47 -5.46 2.50 -2.55
N LEU A 48 -4.32 2.89 -2.01
CA LEU A 48 -4.19 4.16 -1.29
C LEU A 48 -4.36 5.35 -2.24
N MET A 49 -3.80 5.28 -3.45
CA MET A 49 -3.99 6.30 -4.48
C MET A 49 -5.47 6.44 -4.85
N GLY A 50 -6.13 5.33 -5.12
CA GLY A 50 -7.56 5.30 -5.42
C GLY A 50 -8.41 5.90 -4.30
N PHE A 51 -8.07 5.56 -3.05
CA PHE A 51 -8.76 6.07 -1.87
C PHE A 51 -8.62 7.60 -1.72
N VAL A 52 -7.41 8.15 -1.90
CA VAL A 52 -7.18 9.60 -1.83
C VAL A 52 -7.89 10.34 -2.97
N ILE A 53 -7.86 9.80 -4.20
CA ILE A 53 -8.58 10.38 -5.33
C ILE A 53 -10.09 10.38 -5.07
N MET A 54 -10.62 9.29 -4.53
CA MET A 54 -12.03 9.18 -4.15
C MET A 54 -12.40 10.20 -3.07
N ALA A 55 -11.56 10.37 -2.05
CA ALA A 55 -11.77 11.35 -1.00
C ALA A 55 -11.89 12.79 -1.54
N LYS A 56 -11.01 13.16 -2.48
CA LYS A 56 -11.06 14.43 -3.19
C LYS A 56 -12.36 14.61 -4.00
N SER A 57 -12.75 13.56 -4.70
CA SER A 57 -13.99 13.57 -5.49
C SER A 57 -15.23 13.72 -4.61
N GLU A 58 -15.26 13.04 -3.45
CA GLU A 58 -16.37 13.13 -2.50
C GLU A 58 -16.51 14.53 -1.89
N ALA A 59 -15.39 15.17 -1.51
CA ALA A 59 -15.41 16.53 -0.99
C ALA A 59 -16.04 17.52 -2.00
N VAL A 60 -15.57 17.47 -3.25
CA VAL A 60 -16.08 18.35 -4.33
C VAL A 60 -17.52 18.00 -4.69
N PHE A 61 -17.85 16.71 -4.83
CA PHE A 61 -19.20 16.26 -5.19
C PHE A 61 -20.25 16.68 -4.16
N ARG A 62 -19.92 16.58 -2.87
CA ARG A 62 -20.82 16.93 -1.76
C ARG A 62 -20.81 18.43 -1.46
N ASN A 63 -19.87 19.19 -2.05
CA ASN A 63 -19.63 20.58 -1.70
C ASN A 63 -19.51 20.80 -0.17
N ALA A 64 -18.82 19.88 0.49
CA ALA A 64 -18.61 19.85 1.93
C ALA A 64 -17.18 19.38 2.24
N PRO A 65 -16.54 19.90 3.29
CA PRO A 65 -15.23 19.39 3.71
C PRO A 65 -15.28 17.88 3.96
N ALA A 66 -14.26 17.19 3.52
CA ALA A 66 -14.06 15.78 3.78
C ALA A 66 -12.76 15.57 4.55
N TYR A 67 -12.76 14.63 5.47
CA TYR A 67 -11.67 14.40 6.39
C TYR A 67 -11.09 13.00 6.18
N LEU A 68 -9.79 12.95 5.92
CA LEU A 68 -9.01 11.71 5.89
C LEU A 68 -8.42 11.47 7.28
N HIS A 69 -8.88 10.42 7.95
CA HIS A 69 -8.37 10.02 9.25
C HIS A 69 -7.43 8.85 9.13
N PHE A 70 -6.27 8.97 9.74
CA PHE A 70 -5.27 7.90 9.87
C PHE A 70 -5.37 7.33 11.29
N LYS A 71 -5.92 6.12 11.43
CA LYS A 71 -6.18 5.53 12.74
C LYS A 71 -5.29 4.32 12.96
N ASP A 72 -4.59 4.33 14.09
CA ASP A 72 -3.81 3.21 14.64
C ASP A 72 -2.85 2.55 13.62
N LEU A 73 -2.29 3.34 12.69
CA LEU A 73 -1.46 2.83 11.60
C LEU A 73 -0.21 2.07 12.06
N ALA A 74 0.33 2.41 13.23
CA ALA A 74 1.46 1.70 13.83
C ALA A 74 1.09 0.33 14.42
N ASN A 75 -0.22 0.02 14.53
CA ASN A 75 -0.67 -1.26 15.06
C ASN A 75 -0.29 -2.40 14.10
N VAL A 76 0.26 -3.46 14.66
CA VAL A 76 0.64 -4.66 13.90
C VAL A 76 -0.59 -5.42 13.41
N ASN A 77 -1.69 -5.37 14.18
CA ASN A 77 -2.95 -6.01 13.80
C ASN A 77 -3.62 -5.27 12.64
N PRO A 78 -3.73 -5.87 11.45
CA PRO A 78 -4.30 -5.20 10.29
C PRO A 78 -5.79 -4.86 10.44
N ASP A 79 -6.51 -5.51 11.33
CA ASP A 79 -7.94 -5.27 11.56
C ASP A 79 -8.20 -4.05 12.47
N GLU A 80 -7.20 -3.59 13.20
CA GLU A 80 -7.29 -2.45 14.12
C GLU A 80 -6.83 -1.13 13.49
N ARG A 81 -6.06 -1.19 12.41
CA ARG A 81 -5.60 -0.01 11.67
C ARG A 81 -6.47 0.28 10.46
N CYS A 82 -6.74 1.55 10.19
CA CYS A 82 -7.53 1.95 9.03
C CYS A 82 -7.21 3.37 8.57
N ILE A 83 -7.54 3.65 7.32
CA ILE A 83 -7.65 5.01 6.79
C ILE A 83 -9.11 5.23 6.44
N VAL A 84 -9.71 6.27 7.01
CA VAL A 84 -11.15 6.52 6.93
C VAL A 84 -11.42 7.85 6.26
N LEU A 85 -12.42 7.87 5.39
CA LEU A 85 -13.02 9.08 4.85
C LEU A 85 -14.32 9.37 5.58
N SER A 86 -14.44 10.56 6.17
CA SER A 86 -15.60 11.04 6.91
C SER A 86 -15.95 12.49 6.52
N LEU A 87 -17.17 12.92 6.83
CA LEU A 87 -17.55 14.34 6.82
C LEU A 87 -17.39 14.99 8.21
N SER A 88 -16.97 14.24 9.21
CA SER A 88 -16.70 14.74 10.54
C SER A 88 -15.19 14.92 10.73
N ASP A 89 -14.78 15.95 11.41
CA ASP A 89 -13.40 16.23 11.84
C ASP A 89 -12.89 15.25 12.90
N SER A 90 -13.79 14.45 13.47
CA SER A 90 -13.47 13.46 14.49
C SER A 90 -14.22 12.15 14.26
N ILE A 91 -13.54 11.03 14.49
CA ILE A 91 -14.12 9.68 14.43
C ILE A 91 -13.75 8.88 15.68
N SER A 92 -14.64 8.00 16.11
CA SER A 92 -14.40 7.07 17.23
C SER A 92 -13.70 5.78 16.77
N ASP A 93 -14.11 5.25 15.64
CA ASP A 93 -13.68 3.96 15.11
C ASP A 93 -13.62 3.94 13.57
N CYS A 94 -13.29 2.79 12.99
CA CYS A 94 -13.14 2.61 11.54
C CYS A 94 -14.48 2.40 10.81
N THR A 95 -15.61 2.41 11.50
CA THR A 95 -16.90 1.98 10.93
C THR A 95 -18.05 2.97 11.15
N THR A 96 -17.97 3.77 12.23
CA THR A 96 -19.07 4.68 12.60
C THR A 96 -18.91 6.05 11.95
N ASN A 97 -19.96 6.56 11.33
CA ASN A 97 -19.99 7.87 10.63
C ASN A 97 -18.93 8.03 9.54
N VAL A 98 -18.64 6.95 8.82
CA VAL A 98 -17.67 6.92 7.76
C VAL A 98 -18.34 6.82 6.39
N ILE A 99 -17.76 7.46 5.38
CA ILE A 99 -18.18 7.33 3.98
C ILE A 99 -17.54 6.08 3.39
N TYR A 100 -16.21 5.98 3.55
CA TYR A 100 -15.41 4.86 3.08
C TYR A 100 -14.30 4.56 4.08
N THR A 101 -13.93 3.28 4.14
CA THR A 101 -12.83 2.80 4.97
C THR A 101 -11.86 1.97 4.13
N LEU A 102 -10.60 2.35 4.12
CA LEU A 102 -9.51 1.52 3.65
C LEU A 102 -8.99 0.71 4.84
N ASN A 103 -9.32 -0.58 4.83
CA ASN A 103 -8.92 -1.49 5.90
C ASN A 103 -7.42 -1.76 5.88
N GLY A 104 -6.81 -1.90 7.05
CA GLY A 104 -5.38 -2.16 7.19
C GLY A 104 -4.90 -3.48 6.58
N ARG A 105 -5.78 -4.40 6.19
CA ARG A 105 -5.44 -5.61 5.45
C ARG A 105 -4.79 -5.33 4.08
N VAL A 106 -5.08 -4.19 3.47
CA VAL A 106 -4.40 -3.72 2.26
C VAL A 106 -2.89 -3.59 2.48
N PHE A 107 -2.50 -3.28 3.72
CA PHE A 107 -1.12 -3.13 4.15
C PHE A 107 -0.61 -4.36 4.92
N ASP A 108 -1.22 -5.52 4.74
CA ASP A 108 -0.77 -6.74 5.41
C ASP A 108 0.66 -7.11 5.00
N GLY A 109 1.51 -7.39 6.00
CA GLY A 109 2.94 -7.60 5.80
C GLY A 109 3.74 -6.34 5.48
N LEU A 110 3.13 -5.13 5.57
CA LEU A 110 3.81 -3.85 5.44
C LEU A 110 3.78 -3.11 6.79
N THR A 111 4.88 -2.46 7.12
CA THR A 111 4.95 -1.52 8.24
C THR A 111 4.59 -0.12 7.74
N LEU A 112 3.79 0.59 8.52
CA LEU A 112 3.34 1.93 8.22
C LEU A 112 3.97 2.91 9.21
N ASP A 113 4.50 4.01 8.69
CA ASP A 113 5.07 5.10 9.46
C ASP A 113 4.41 6.39 9.02
N GLN A 114 3.61 6.99 9.90
CA GLN A 114 2.94 8.25 9.64
C GLN A 114 3.92 9.39 9.91
N THR A 115 4.24 10.14 8.88
CA THR A 115 5.15 11.28 8.97
C THR A 115 4.43 12.61 9.13
N TYR A 116 3.16 12.67 8.74
CA TYR A 116 2.32 13.84 8.97
C TYR A 116 1.93 13.90 10.45
N PRO A 117 2.13 15.05 11.12
CA PRO A 117 1.97 15.14 12.58
C PRO A 117 0.52 15.04 13.06
N GLN A 118 -0.44 15.28 12.19
CA GLN A 118 -1.86 15.20 12.49
C GLN A 118 -2.44 13.87 12.02
N ASN A 119 -3.39 13.33 12.78
CA ASN A 119 -4.10 12.11 12.40
C ASN A 119 -5.26 12.38 11.42
N VAL A 120 -5.46 13.61 11.02
CA VAL A 120 -6.57 14.05 10.18
C VAL A 120 -6.08 15.03 9.15
N ILE A 121 -6.51 14.86 7.90
CA ILE A 121 -6.28 15.80 6.80
C ILE A 121 -7.63 16.24 6.28
N GLU A 122 -7.91 17.53 6.33
CA GLU A 122 -9.10 18.12 5.72
C GLU A 122 -8.87 18.31 4.22
N ILE A 123 -9.89 18.03 3.43
CA ILE A 123 -9.94 18.26 1.98
C ILE A 123 -10.94 19.36 1.69
N ASP A 124 -10.47 20.41 1.03
CA ASP A 124 -11.27 21.57 0.64
C ASP A 124 -12.36 21.18 -0.38
N PRO A 125 -13.62 21.51 -0.13
CA PRO A 125 -14.73 21.15 -1.01
C PRO A 125 -14.73 21.84 -2.37
N VAL A 126 -14.04 22.97 -2.50
CA VAL A 126 -14.03 23.75 -3.74
C VAL A 126 -12.96 23.26 -4.70
N SER A 127 -11.76 23.08 -4.21
CA SER A 127 -10.59 22.70 -5.01
C SER A 127 -10.30 21.19 -4.99
N GLY A 128 -10.80 20.47 -4.00
CA GLY A 128 -10.38 19.09 -3.71
C GLY A 128 -8.93 19.01 -3.22
N TRP A 129 -8.37 20.10 -2.73
CA TRP A 129 -7.00 20.14 -2.24
C TRP A 129 -6.96 19.83 -0.74
N PRO A 130 -5.90 19.16 -0.28
CA PRO A 130 -5.69 18.97 1.14
C PRO A 130 -5.32 20.30 1.79
N LEU A 131 -5.97 20.62 2.90
CA LEU A 131 -5.61 21.72 3.76
C LEU A 131 -4.52 21.24 4.73
N LEU A 132 -3.28 21.35 4.27
CA LEU A 132 -2.12 20.93 5.04
C LEU A 132 -1.58 22.16 5.79
N GLU A 133 -1.32 22.01 7.09
CA GLU A 133 -0.78 23.11 7.89
C GLU A 133 0.61 23.51 7.38
N HIS A 134 0.74 24.79 7.08
CA HIS A 134 1.93 25.39 6.45
C HIS A 134 3.22 25.24 7.27
N SER A 135 3.10 25.05 8.57
CA SER A 135 4.26 24.83 9.47
C SER A 135 4.98 23.50 9.29
N THR A 136 4.37 22.55 8.57
CA THR A 136 4.92 21.22 8.31
C THR A 136 5.47 21.06 6.89
N PHE A 137 5.30 22.08 6.04
CA PHE A 137 5.80 22.10 4.67
C PHE A 137 7.05 22.94 4.54
N ASP A 138 8.21 22.37 4.81
CA ASP A 138 9.44 22.86 4.20
C ASP A 138 9.43 22.52 2.71
N SER A 139 9.83 23.46 1.90
CA SER A 139 9.69 23.48 0.44
C SER A 139 10.38 22.33 -0.32
N GLU A 140 11.11 21.44 0.35
CA GLU A 140 11.83 20.34 -0.27
C GLU A 140 11.62 18.96 0.36
N SER A 141 11.14 18.85 1.60
CA SER A 141 11.22 17.58 2.34
C SER A 141 9.91 17.08 2.94
N ASN A 142 8.88 17.89 3.17
CA ASN A 142 7.77 17.59 4.07
C ASN A 142 6.39 17.35 3.44
N SER A 143 6.32 17.04 2.18
CA SER A 143 5.06 16.60 1.54
C SER A 143 4.78 15.11 1.74
N GLU A 144 5.60 14.39 2.49
CA GLU A 144 5.41 12.98 2.79
C GLU A 144 4.40 12.80 3.91
N LEU A 145 3.28 12.13 3.63
CA LEU A 145 2.22 11.89 4.60
C LEU A 145 2.37 10.54 5.30
N LEU A 146 2.72 9.54 4.53
CA LEU A 146 2.76 8.17 4.99
C LEU A 146 3.89 7.43 4.29
N LYS A 147 4.72 6.75 5.07
CA LYS A 147 5.73 5.81 4.57
C LYS A 147 5.29 4.39 4.85
N PHE A 148 5.51 3.50 3.93
CA PHE A 148 5.29 2.08 4.12
C PHE A 148 6.43 1.28 3.51
N PHE A 149 6.76 0.20 4.18
CA PHE A 149 7.87 -0.67 3.81
C PHE A 149 7.56 -2.12 4.23
N ALA A 150 8.17 -3.06 3.51
CA ALA A 150 8.19 -4.47 3.89
C ALA A 150 9.37 -4.71 4.86
N GLU A 151 10.12 -5.76 4.68
CA GLU A 151 11.35 -5.98 5.42
C GLU A 151 12.51 -5.17 4.81
N GLY A 152 13.32 -4.52 5.65
CA GLY A 152 14.52 -3.79 5.24
C GLY A 152 14.32 -2.29 5.01
N ASP A 153 15.25 -1.69 4.26
CA ASP A 153 15.33 -0.22 4.09
C ASP A 153 14.55 0.35 2.91
N LYS A 154 13.90 -0.51 2.12
CA LYS A 154 13.14 -0.10 0.94
C LYS A 154 11.81 0.48 1.34
N LYS A 155 11.72 1.79 1.39
CA LYS A 155 10.53 2.53 1.81
C LYS A 155 9.91 3.27 0.63
N VAL A 156 8.58 3.34 0.61
CA VAL A 156 7.83 4.17 -0.32
C VAL A 156 7.01 5.18 0.48
N ALA A 157 7.02 6.43 0.05
CA ALA A 157 6.25 7.48 0.68
C ALA A 157 5.09 7.93 -0.22
N LEU A 158 3.92 8.12 0.38
CA LEU A 158 2.83 8.89 -0.22
C LEU A 158 3.13 10.37 -0.02
N LYS A 159 3.24 11.09 -1.13
CA LYS A 159 3.35 12.55 -1.16
C LYS A 159 2.04 13.18 -1.60
N MET A 160 1.61 14.19 -0.87
CA MET A 160 0.50 15.04 -1.26
C MET A 160 0.99 16.49 -1.29
N HIS A 161 0.90 17.12 -2.44
CA HIS A 161 1.29 18.51 -2.61
C HIS A 161 0.14 19.44 -2.25
N ILE A 162 0.46 20.66 -1.84
CA ILE A 162 -0.53 21.72 -1.55
C ILE A 162 -1.43 22.01 -2.74
N THR A 163 -0.99 21.71 -3.97
CA THR A 163 -1.78 21.80 -5.20
C THR A 163 -2.72 20.59 -5.40
N GLY A 164 -2.84 19.72 -4.41
CA GLY A 164 -3.67 18.52 -4.47
C GLY A 164 -3.11 17.39 -5.34
N ARG A 165 -1.90 17.52 -5.88
CA ARG A 165 -1.25 16.41 -6.59
C ARG A 165 -0.83 15.34 -5.60
N VAL A 166 -1.17 14.09 -5.89
CA VAL A 166 -0.79 12.91 -5.12
C VAL A 166 0.21 12.10 -5.92
N SER A 167 1.27 11.64 -5.31
CA SER A 167 2.30 10.80 -5.93
C SER A 167 2.95 9.86 -4.92
N PHE A 168 3.60 8.84 -5.42
CA PHE A 168 4.47 7.97 -4.63
C PHE A 168 5.92 8.17 -5.03
N CYS A 169 6.83 8.07 -4.07
CA CYS A 169 8.26 8.11 -4.32
C CYS A 169 9.01 7.16 -3.39
N GLY A 170 10.18 6.70 -3.83
CA GLY A 170 11.05 5.86 -3.04
C GLY A 170 11.91 6.67 -2.08
N VAL A 171 11.88 6.35 -0.79
CA VAL A 171 12.69 7.03 0.22
C VAL A 171 14.09 6.45 0.23
N GLY A 172 15.08 7.28 -0.13
CA GLY A 172 16.49 6.87 -0.18
C GLY A 172 16.89 6.06 -1.42
N GLY A 173 16.03 5.97 -2.44
CA GLY A 173 16.33 5.28 -3.70
C GLY A 173 15.08 4.99 -4.53
N ASP A 174 15.30 4.47 -5.72
CA ASP A 174 14.20 4.07 -6.62
C ASP A 174 13.70 2.69 -6.20
N TRP A 175 12.59 2.65 -5.50
CA TRP A 175 12.01 1.42 -4.97
C TRP A 175 10.65 1.10 -5.59
N TYR A 176 10.41 -0.17 -5.91
CA TYR A 176 9.11 -0.66 -6.38
C TYR A 176 8.52 0.15 -7.55
N ARG A 177 9.37 0.58 -8.49
CA ARG A 177 9.05 1.44 -9.65
C ARG A 177 8.59 2.85 -9.29
N SER A 178 8.86 3.29 -8.08
CA SER A 178 8.69 4.68 -7.67
C SER A 178 10.05 5.37 -7.72
N GLU A 179 10.12 6.50 -8.41
CA GLU A 179 11.33 7.33 -8.45
C GLU A 179 11.69 7.83 -7.05
N SER A 180 12.95 8.11 -6.83
CA SER A 180 13.44 8.65 -5.57
C SER A 180 12.71 9.95 -5.17
N CYS A 181 12.36 10.09 -3.90
CA CYS A 181 11.84 11.33 -3.38
C CYS A 181 12.87 12.45 -3.45
#